data_de4d074fc4e0a95cb9464ceb3ca7dd56
#
_entry.id   de4d074fc4e0a95cb9464ceb3ca7dd56
#
_cell.length_a   1.000
_cell.length_b   1.000
_cell.length_c   1.000
_cell.angle_alpha   90.00
_cell.angle_beta   90.00
_cell.angle_gamma   90.00
#
_symmetry.space_group_name_H-M   'P 1'
#
loop_
_entity.id
_entity.type
_entity.pdbx_description
1 polymer ?
#
loop_
_entity_poly.entity_id
_entity_poly.type
_entity_poly.pdbx_seq_one_letter_code
_entity_poly.pdbx_strand_id
1 'polypeptide(L)'
;MRRTLGLMLLAASLVATAAEEAVDGIDTRPRSGEKSWALFCEGCHMPGPEGPGTRVLAARLGWDKAPLKGRQDLDPAYVKHVVRRGLIEMAPLRPTDITDEELDALIAYLREPASK
;
A
#
# COMPACT_ATOMS: atom_id res chain seq x y z
N MET A 1 -16.53 35.57 -72.25
CA MET A 1 -16.68 34.50 -71.30
C MET A 1 -15.35 34.18 -70.67
N ARG A 2 -15.09 34.70 -69.49
CA ARG A 2 -13.86 34.40 -68.70
C ARG A 2 -14.32 33.87 -67.33
N ARG A 3 -14.13 32.58 -67.14
CA ARG A 3 -14.38 31.91 -65.85
C ARG A 3 -13.12 32.05 -64.98
N THR A 4 -13.20 32.86 -63.97
CA THR A 4 -12.18 32.92 -62.91
C THR A 4 -12.45 31.84 -61.91
N LEU A 5 -11.53 30.86 -61.85
CA LEU A 5 -11.53 29.80 -60.84
C LEU A 5 -10.95 30.37 -59.54
N GLY A 6 -11.80 30.54 -58.55
CA GLY A 6 -11.40 30.93 -57.22
C GLY A 6 -10.78 29.72 -56.49
N LEU A 7 -9.52 29.84 -56.16
CA LEU A 7 -8.78 28.87 -55.37
C LEU A 7 -9.07 29.14 -53.89
N MET A 8 -9.93 28.30 -53.27
CA MET A 8 -10.15 28.32 -51.82
C MET A 8 -8.98 27.60 -51.12
N LEU A 9 -8.15 28.37 -50.45
CA LEU A 9 -7.14 27.87 -49.54
C LEU A 9 -7.83 27.47 -48.21
N LEU A 10 -7.97 26.17 -47.98
CA LEU A 10 -8.32 25.63 -46.67
C LEU A 10 -7.08 25.72 -45.76
N ALA A 11 -7.08 26.65 -44.84
CA ALA A 11 -6.13 26.67 -43.75
C ALA A 11 -6.51 25.58 -42.72
N ALA A 12 -5.79 24.47 -42.74
CA ALA A 12 -5.88 23.46 -41.71
C ALA A 12 -5.20 23.99 -40.45
N SER A 13 -6.01 24.39 -39.48
CA SER A 13 -5.52 24.72 -38.12
C SER A 13 -5.09 23.42 -37.43
N LEU A 14 -3.79 23.18 -37.35
CA LEU A 14 -3.23 22.18 -36.44
C LEU A 14 -3.45 22.69 -35.01
N VAL A 15 -4.46 22.15 -34.36
CA VAL A 15 -4.58 22.24 -32.90
C VAL A 15 -3.52 21.28 -32.33
N ALA A 16 -2.40 21.82 -31.89
CA ALA A 16 -1.45 21.09 -31.09
C ALA A 16 -2.14 20.82 -29.73
N THR A 17 -2.65 19.63 -29.56
CA THR A 17 -2.99 19.13 -28.23
C THR A 17 -1.66 18.97 -27.49
N ALA A 18 -1.35 19.90 -26.59
CA ALA A 18 -0.33 19.68 -25.59
C ALA A 18 -0.79 18.44 -24.80
N ALA A 19 -0.16 17.31 -25.05
CA ALA A 19 -0.26 16.17 -24.18
C ALA A 19 0.29 16.67 -22.83
N GLU A 20 -0.61 16.81 -21.87
CA GLU A 20 -0.29 16.98 -20.47
C GLU A 20 0.54 15.75 -20.10
N GLU A 21 1.86 15.91 -20.03
CA GLU A 21 2.74 14.88 -19.49
C GLU A 21 2.30 14.70 -18.04
N ALA A 22 1.43 13.71 -17.81
CA ALA A 22 1.15 13.21 -16.49
C ALA A 22 2.51 12.94 -15.86
N VAL A 23 2.75 13.50 -14.67
CA VAL A 23 3.91 13.15 -13.84
C VAL A 23 3.75 11.66 -13.54
N ASP A 24 4.31 10.87 -14.45
CA ASP A 24 4.25 9.43 -14.44
C ASP A 24 5.09 8.96 -13.24
N GLY A 25 4.46 8.42 -12.22
CA GLY A 25 5.18 7.74 -11.17
C GLY A 25 4.65 7.85 -9.74
N ILE A 26 3.70 8.72 -9.42
CA ILE A 26 3.11 8.70 -8.08
C ILE A 26 1.81 7.90 -8.12
N ASP A 27 1.90 6.63 -7.75
CA ASP A 27 0.71 5.79 -7.55
C ASP A 27 -0.03 6.27 -6.29
N THR A 28 -1.13 7.00 -6.50
CA THR A 28 -1.97 7.53 -5.42
C THR A 28 -3.04 6.54 -4.96
N ARG A 29 -3.09 5.35 -5.55
CA ARG A 29 -4.04 4.31 -5.13
C ARG A 29 -3.63 3.74 -3.77
N PRO A 30 -4.59 3.36 -2.92
CA PRO A 30 -4.30 2.67 -1.67
C PRO A 30 -3.49 1.39 -1.95
N ARG A 31 -2.46 1.18 -1.14
CA ARG A 31 -1.62 -0.02 -1.25
C ARG A 31 -2.40 -1.25 -0.82
N SER A 32 -2.12 -2.39 -1.45
CA SER A 32 -2.65 -3.68 -0.98
C SER A 32 -2.14 -4.02 0.42
N GLY A 33 -2.82 -4.93 1.11
CA GLY A 33 -2.39 -5.41 2.41
C GLY A 33 -0.99 -6.05 2.37
N GLU A 34 -0.69 -6.82 1.33
CA GLU A 34 0.64 -7.40 1.10
C GLU A 34 1.72 -6.33 0.94
N LYS A 35 1.47 -5.31 0.12
CA LYS A 35 2.43 -4.22 -0.09
C LYS A 35 2.64 -3.39 1.19
N SER A 36 1.58 -3.16 1.95
CA SER A 36 1.66 -2.48 3.25
C SER A 36 2.45 -3.31 4.26
N TRP A 37 2.26 -4.64 4.28
CA TRP A 37 3.04 -5.57 5.08
C TRP A 37 4.53 -5.48 4.75
N ALA A 38 4.90 -5.65 3.49
CA ALA A 38 6.29 -5.62 3.04
C ALA A 38 7.01 -4.31 3.38
N LEU A 39 6.29 -3.18 3.30
CA LEU A 39 6.88 -1.86 3.54
C LEU A 39 7.04 -1.51 5.02
N PHE A 40 6.10 -1.89 5.88
CA PHE A 40 6.02 -1.36 7.24
C PHE A 40 6.18 -2.41 8.34
N CYS A 41 5.96 -3.68 8.05
CA CYS A 41 5.82 -4.69 9.08
C CYS A 41 6.85 -5.82 8.97
N GLU A 42 7.10 -6.30 7.76
CA GLU A 42 7.89 -7.51 7.51
C GLU A 42 9.30 -7.43 8.08
N GLY A 43 9.96 -6.28 7.99
CA GLY A 43 11.31 -6.10 8.50
C GLY A 43 11.47 -6.47 9.98
N CYS A 44 10.42 -6.24 10.79
CA CYS A 44 10.41 -6.61 12.21
C CYS A 44 9.62 -7.89 12.50
N HIS A 45 8.60 -8.18 11.71
CA HIS A 45 7.66 -9.28 11.93
C HIS A 45 7.81 -10.44 10.94
N MET A 46 8.94 -10.53 10.23
CA MET A 46 9.24 -11.69 9.40
C MET A 46 9.20 -12.99 10.22
N PRO A 47 8.82 -14.12 9.61
CA PRO A 47 8.80 -15.40 10.32
C PRO A 47 10.18 -15.79 10.85
N GLY A 48 10.20 -16.47 11.99
CA GLY A 48 11.43 -17.00 12.57
C GLY A 48 12.19 -16.04 13.49
N PRO A 49 13.35 -16.46 13.99
CA PRO A 49 14.10 -15.74 15.02
C PRO A 49 14.83 -14.50 14.49
N GLU A 50 14.92 -14.32 13.19
CA GLU A 50 15.57 -13.16 12.56
C GLU A 50 14.73 -11.89 12.71
N GLY A 51 13.40 -12.04 12.79
CA GLY A 51 12.49 -10.91 13.01
C GLY A 51 12.51 -10.43 14.46
N PRO A 52 13.04 -9.21 14.76
CA PRO A 52 13.12 -8.74 16.14
C PRO A 52 11.74 -8.63 16.82
N GLY A 53 10.73 -8.17 16.12
CA GLY A 53 9.35 -8.12 16.61
C GLY A 53 8.76 -9.51 16.83
N THR A 54 9.04 -10.45 15.93
CA THR A 54 8.61 -11.84 16.06
C THR A 54 9.23 -12.50 17.30
N ARG A 55 10.50 -12.25 17.58
CA ARG A 55 11.16 -12.74 18.82
C ARG A 55 10.52 -12.21 20.08
N VAL A 56 10.18 -10.92 20.10
CA VAL A 56 9.49 -10.31 21.25
C VAL A 56 8.10 -10.95 21.44
N LEU A 57 7.37 -11.17 20.35
CA LEU A 57 6.09 -11.88 20.41
C LEU A 57 6.26 -13.32 20.87
N ALA A 58 7.28 -14.03 20.42
CA ALA A 58 7.57 -15.40 20.84
C ALA A 58 7.90 -15.48 22.35
N ALA A 59 8.64 -14.54 22.86
CA ALA A 59 8.94 -14.47 24.30
C ALA A 59 7.69 -14.24 25.17
N ARG A 60 6.68 -13.55 24.60
CA ARG A 60 5.43 -13.23 25.34
C ARG A 60 4.32 -14.25 25.14
N LEU A 61 4.21 -14.81 23.94
CA LEU A 61 3.05 -15.60 23.51
C LEU A 61 3.40 -17.04 23.11
N GLY A 62 4.69 -17.35 22.96
CA GLY A 62 5.17 -18.60 22.36
C GLY A 62 5.36 -18.50 20.85
N TRP A 63 6.19 -19.39 20.31
CA TRP A 63 6.53 -19.42 18.87
C TRP A 63 5.36 -19.77 17.96
N ASP A 64 4.37 -20.48 18.46
CA ASP A 64 3.15 -20.83 17.75
C ASP A 64 2.25 -19.61 17.46
N LYS A 65 2.36 -18.56 18.28
CA LYS A 65 1.60 -17.31 18.14
C LYS A 65 2.44 -16.10 17.74
N ALA A 66 3.74 -16.26 17.60
CA ALA A 66 4.63 -15.17 17.24
C ALA A 66 4.46 -14.69 15.77
N PRO A 67 4.30 -15.57 14.75
CA PRO A 67 4.03 -15.14 13.40
C PRO A 67 2.66 -14.46 13.32
N LEU A 68 2.59 -13.30 12.63
CA LEU A 68 1.34 -12.55 12.47
C LEU A 68 0.51 -13.05 11.28
N LYS A 69 1.17 -13.49 10.19
CA LYS A 69 0.48 -14.00 8.99
C LYS A 69 -0.22 -15.32 9.29
N GLY A 70 -1.48 -15.44 8.87
CA GLY A 70 -2.31 -16.62 9.06
C GLY A 70 -3.06 -16.68 10.38
N ARG A 71 -2.91 -15.68 11.25
CA ARG A 71 -3.56 -15.63 12.55
C ARG A 71 -5.01 -15.17 12.46
N GLN A 72 -5.94 -16.06 12.80
CA GLN A 72 -7.38 -15.75 12.83
C GLN A 72 -7.83 -15.06 14.12
N ASP A 73 -7.02 -15.12 15.18
CA ASP A 73 -7.27 -14.56 16.50
C ASP A 73 -6.85 -13.08 16.63
N LEU A 74 -6.33 -12.46 15.56
CA LEU A 74 -6.02 -11.03 15.55
C LEU A 74 -7.30 -10.21 15.53
N ASP A 75 -7.56 -9.51 16.63
CA ASP A 75 -8.63 -8.52 16.69
C ASP A 75 -8.26 -7.29 15.86
N PRO A 76 -9.07 -6.93 14.85
CA PRO A 76 -8.81 -5.76 13.99
C PRO A 76 -8.67 -4.45 14.77
N ALA A 77 -9.51 -4.23 15.80
CA ALA A 77 -9.46 -3.00 16.58
C ALA A 77 -8.17 -2.93 17.42
N TYR A 78 -7.73 -4.06 17.97
CA TYR A 78 -6.47 -4.14 18.69
C TYR A 78 -5.27 -3.88 17.76
N VAL A 79 -5.25 -4.48 16.58
CA VAL A 79 -4.17 -4.24 15.59
C VAL A 79 -4.11 -2.77 15.20
N LYS A 80 -5.25 -2.15 14.89
CA LYS A 80 -5.34 -0.71 14.61
C LYS A 80 -4.79 0.12 15.77
N HIS A 81 -5.18 -0.20 16.98
CA HIS A 81 -4.70 0.50 18.17
C HIS A 81 -3.17 0.40 18.29
N VAL A 82 -2.61 -0.79 18.17
CA VAL A 82 -1.16 -1.01 18.26
C VAL A 82 -0.41 -0.28 17.17
N VAL A 83 -0.89 -0.34 15.92
CA VAL A 83 -0.25 0.35 14.80
C VAL A 83 -0.28 1.86 15.01
N ARG A 84 -1.38 2.43 15.49
CA ARG A 84 -1.53 3.87 15.70
C ARG A 84 -0.83 4.41 16.94
N ARG A 85 -0.66 3.61 17.97
CA ARG A 85 -0.11 4.04 19.26
C ARG A 85 1.29 3.50 19.54
N GLY A 86 1.70 2.47 18.80
CA GLY A 86 2.87 1.69 19.14
C GLY A 86 2.61 0.75 20.31
N LEU A 87 3.56 -0.13 20.55
CA LEU A 87 3.54 -1.04 21.71
C LEU A 87 4.97 -1.42 22.07
N ILE A 88 5.42 -1.05 23.26
CA ILE A 88 6.79 -1.30 23.75
C ILE A 88 7.81 -0.72 22.75
N GLU A 89 8.53 -1.55 22.00
CA GLU A 89 9.54 -1.15 21.02
C GLU A 89 8.97 -0.92 19.62
N MET A 90 7.70 -1.26 19.38
CA MET A 90 7.03 -1.00 18.12
C MET A 90 6.65 0.48 18.01
N ALA A 91 7.27 1.19 17.08
CA ALA A 91 6.95 2.59 16.83
C ALA A 91 5.54 2.75 16.24
N PRO A 92 4.82 3.83 16.59
CA PRO A 92 3.53 4.13 15.98
C PRO A 92 3.68 4.56 14.52
N LEU A 93 2.72 4.16 13.67
CA LEU A 93 2.59 4.63 12.29
C LEU A 93 1.44 5.63 12.18
N ARG A 94 1.72 6.76 11.55
CA ARG A 94 0.76 7.84 11.35
C ARG A 94 -0.20 7.51 10.18
N PRO A 95 -1.37 8.15 10.10
CA PRO A 95 -2.23 8.05 8.92
C PRO A 95 -1.56 8.49 7.61
N THR A 96 -0.50 9.30 7.68
CA THR A 96 0.33 9.68 6.53
C THR A 96 1.31 8.59 6.09
N ASP A 97 1.64 7.65 6.96
CA ASP A 97 2.52 6.53 6.66
C ASP A 97 1.71 5.36 6.07
N ILE A 98 0.62 5.02 6.72
CA ILE A 98 -0.36 4.02 6.28
C ILE A 98 -1.77 4.54 6.55
N THR A 99 -2.60 4.64 5.53
CA THR A 99 -3.99 5.12 5.68
C THR A 99 -4.86 4.10 6.42
N ASP A 100 -6.05 4.50 6.87
CA ASP A 100 -6.96 3.57 7.53
C ASP A 100 -7.46 2.48 6.58
N GLU A 101 -7.67 2.82 5.31
CA GLU A 101 -8.03 1.85 4.26
C GLU A 101 -6.93 0.83 4.02
N GLU A 102 -5.67 1.27 3.92
CA GLU A 102 -4.51 0.39 3.78
C GLU A 102 -4.31 -0.49 5.02
N LEU A 103 -4.60 0.04 6.20
CA LEU A 103 -4.53 -0.72 7.45
C LEU A 103 -5.62 -1.79 7.52
N ASP A 104 -6.82 -1.50 7.03
CA ASP A 104 -7.88 -2.51 6.90
C ASP A 104 -7.48 -3.62 5.93
N ALA A 105 -6.91 -3.27 4.78
CA ALA A 105 -6.38 -4.22 3.81
C ALA A 105 -5.23 -5.06 4.39
N LEU A 106 -4.34 -4.45 5.17
CA LEU A 106 -3.26 -5.14 5.88
C LEU A 106 -3.81 -6.17 6.87
N ILE A 107 -4.80 -5.80 7.67
CA ILE A 107 -5.40 -6.71 8.67
C ILE A 107 -6.07 -7.90 7.95
N ALA A 108 -6.78 -7.65 6.86
CA ALA A 108 -7.35 -8.71 6.03
C ALA A 108 -6.26 -9.66 5.50
N TYR A 109 -5.17 -9.11 4.96
CA TYR A 109 -4.01 -9.88 4.49
C TYR A 109 -3.38 -10.75 5.59
N LEU A 110 -3.22 -10.21 6.81
CA LEU A 110 -2.65 -10.97 7.94
C LEU A 110 -3.52 -12.17 8.35
N ARG A 111 -4.81 -12.08 8.15
CA ARG A 111 -5.77 -13.14 8.48
C ARG A 111 -5.95 -14.19 7.38
N GLU A 112 -5.45 -13.93 6.19
CA GLU A 112 -5.42 -14.96 5.14
C GLU A 112 -4.51 -16.12 5.56
N PRO A 113 -4.87 -17.37 5.23
CA PRO A 113 -4.00 -18.51 5.49
C PRO A 113 -2.60 -18.27 4.93
N ALA A 114 -1.59 -18.63 5.71
CA ALA A 114 -0.21 -18.59 5.22
C ALA A 114 -0.10 -19.55 4.02
N SER A 115 0.36 -19.06 2.88
CA SER A 115 0.67 -19.91 1.73
C SER A 115 1.81 -20.86 2.12
N LYS A 116 1.59 -22.16 1.88
CA LYS A 116 2.59 -23.21 2.13
C LYS A 116 3.71 -23.11 1.11
#